data_e95f7effe2e828f8da9fe15e765873a7
#
_entry.id   e95f7effe2e828f8da9fe15e765873a7
#
_cell.length_a   1.000
_cell.length_b   1.000
_cell.length_c   1.000
_cell.angle_alpha   90.00
_cell.angle_beta   90.00
_cell.angle_gamma   90.00
#
_symmetry.space_group_name_H-M   'P 1'
#
loop_
_entity.id
_entity.type
_entity.pdbx_description
1 polymer ?
#
loop_
_entity_poly.entity_id
_entity_poly.type
_entity_poly.pdbx_seq_one_letter_code
_entity_poly.pdbx_strand_id
1 'polypeptide(L)'
;WLWPAAAGTVRPLGQIFINLMFCVVVPLVFFSIAGAIAGMRSVRRAGRIMGVTVLTFVVTGILAAVLMFLLMKAFPPVLTPWQSLPTEAVGDYAAPDQLLVNFFTAEDFVGLLSRRAMLPLIVFSVLLGFAANLAGGPDGPVARGLTAVTQVMMQLIRLLTYYAPVAFFAIFAGLVAFVLLLFILTLSLVAYSPVLEFLPGYRTEADRSRESLVQNIIRLDS
;
A
#
# COMPACT_ATOMS: atom_id res chain seq x y z
N TRP A 1 26.05 0.04 -20.71
CA TRP A 1 25.88 1.48 -20.46
C TRP A 1 24.56 2.05 -20.98
N LEU A 2 23.96 1.49 -22.03
CA LEU A 2 22.68 1.95 -22.63
C LEU A 2 21.43 1.44 -21.88
N TRP A 3 21.50 0.30 -21.21
CA TRP A 3 20.35 -0.35 -20.58
C TRP A 3 19.75 0.39 -19.35
N PRO A 4 20.54 0.89 -18.37
CA PRO A 4 19.97 1.62 -17.25
C PRO A 4 19.39 2.98 -17.65
N ALA A 5 19.94 3.63 -18.67
CA ALA A 5 19.38 4.88 -19.21
C ALA A 5 18.03 4.64 -19.91
N ALA A 6 17.90 3.55 -20.70
CA ALA A 6 16.64 3.18 -21.36
C ALA A 6 15.55 2.81 -20.35
N ALA A 7 15.88 2.08 -19.27
CA ALA A 7 14.93 1.74 -18.20
C ALA A 7 14.41 2.99 -17.47
N GLY A 8 15.27 4.01 -17.27
CA GLY A 8 14.88 5.29 -16.70
C GLY A 8 13.89 6.06 -17.58
N THR A 9 14.03 5.97 -18.88
CA THR A 9 13.17 6.67 -19.86
C THR A 9 11.77 6.01 -19.96
N VAL A 10 11.67 4.71 -19.72
CA VAL A 10 10.39 3.96 -19.84
C VAL A 10 9.58 3.99 -18.55
N ARG A 11 10.23 4.14 -17.40
CA ARG A 11 9.60 4.18 -16.07
C ARG A 11 8.46 5.21 -15.92
N PRO A 12 8.55 6.43 -16.48
CA PRO A 12 7.46 7.40 -16.39
C PRO A 12 6.16 6.93 -17.03
N LEU A 13 6.21 6.11 -18.10
CA LEU A 13 5.00 5.57 -18.75
C LEU A 13 4.19 4.69 -17.80
N GLY A 14 4.88 3.83 -17.03
CA GLY A 14 4.22 3.02 -16.01
C GLY A 14 3.64 3.86 -14.86
N GLN A 15 4.34 4.91 -14.45
CA GLN A 15 3.88 5.82 -13.39
C GLN A 15 2.64 6.61 -13.83
N ILE A 16 2.59 7.06 -15.08
CA ILE A 16 1.42 7.74 -15.66
C ILE A 16 0.21 6.80 -15.62
N PHE A 17 0.37 5.54 -16.00
CA PHE A 17 -0.70 4.55 -15.96
C PHE A 17 -1.26 4.37 -14.54
N ILE A 18 -0.40 4.17 -13.56
CA ILE A 18 -0.81 4.01 -12.16
C ILE A 18 -1.58 5.25 -11.68
N ASN A 19 -1.08 6.44 -11.98
CA ASN A 19 -1.73 7.67 -11.58
C ASN A 19 -3.09 7.86 -12.27
N LEU A 20 -3.20 7.53 -13.57
CA LEU A 20 -4.47 7.57 -14.31
C LEU A 20 -5.48 6.55 -13.76
N MET A 21 -5.03 5.32 -13.46
CA MET A 21 -5.89 4.31 -12.84
C MET A 21 -6.50 4.83 -11.53
N PHE A 22 -5.70 5.43 -10.67
CA PHE A 22 -6.22 5.98 -9.41
C PHE A 22 -7.14 7.18 -9.61
N CYS A 23 -6.87 8.02 -10.62
CA CYS A 23 -7.72 9.15 -10.96
C CYS A 23 -9.14 8.70 -11.37
N VAL A 24 -9.26 7.51 -11.96
CA VAL A 24 -10.55 6.95 -12.39
C VAL A 24 -11.19 6.09 -11.30
N VAL A 25 -10.39 5.33 -10.53
CA VAL A 25 -10.91 4.41 -9.50
C VAL A 25 -11.63 5.16 -8.38
N VAL A 26 -11.09 6.28 -7.92
CA VAL A 26 -11.70 7.05 -6.82
C VAL A 26 -13.12 7.52 -7.16
N PRO A 27 -13.36 8.25 -8.26
CA PRO A 27 -14.72 8.64 -8.65
C PRO A 27 -15.59 7.43 -9.02
N LEU A 28 -15.02 6.36 -9.60
CA LEU A 28 -15.77 5.14 -9.88
C LEU A 28 -16.35 4.53 -8.59
N VAL A 29 -15.53 4.37 -7.56
CA VAL A 29 -15.99 3.84 -6.26
C VAL A 29 -17.08 4.71 -5.68
N PHE A 30 -16.90 6.03 -5.70
CA PHE A 30 -17.88 6.99 -5.22
C PHE A 30 -19.24 6.84 -5.93
N PHE A 31 -19.25 6.97 -7.25
CA PHE A 31 -20.51 6.93 -8.04
C PHE A 31 -21.12 5.53 -8.07
N SER A 32 -20.33 4.49 -8.06
CA SER A 32 -20.80 3.10 -8.04
C SER A 32 -21.56 2.77 -6.75
N ILE A 33 -20.98 3.11 -5.59
CA ILE A 33 -21.62 2.88 -4.28
C ILE A 33 -22.87 3.76 -4.15
N ALA A 34 -22.77 5.06 -4.43
CA ALA A 34 -23.89 5.97 -4.34
C ALA A 34 -25.02 5.57 -5.30
N GLY A 35 -24.68 5.20 -6.54
CA GLY A 35 -25.65 4.77 -7.54
C GLY A 35 -26.34 3.45 -7.19
N ALA A 36 -25.58 2.47 -6.65
CA ALA A 36 -26.13 1.20 -6.20
C ALA A 36 -27.17 1.40 -5.08
N ILE A 37 -26.87 2.27 -4.11
CA ILE A 37 -27.79 2.55 -2.98
C ILE A 37 -28.98 3.40 -3.44
N ALA A 38 -28.74 4.41 -4.27
CA ALA A 38 -29.80 5.24 -4.83
C ALA A 38 -30.82 4.42 -5.65
N GLY A 39 -30.36 3.41 -6.40
CA GLY A 39 -31.22 2.51 -7.20
C GLY A 39 -31.92 1.41 -6.42
N MET A 40 -31.77 1.32 -5.10
CA MET A 40 -32.40 0.27 -4.29
C MET A 40 -33.90 0.51 -4.10
N ARG A 41 -34.74 -0.46 -4.52
CA ARG A 41 -36.21 -0.40 -4.34
C ARG A 41 -36.66 -0.64 -2.90
N SER A 42 -35.81 -1.18 -2.03
CA SER A 42 -36.13 -1.50 -0.63
C SER A 42 -34.94 -1.19 0.29
N VAL A 43 -34.91 0.04 0.78
CA VAL A 43 -33.90 0.52 1.75
C VAL A 43 -33.85 -0.35 3.01
N ARG A 44 -35.04 -0.85 3.46
CA ARG A 44 -35.10 -1.74 4.64
C ARG A 44 -34.40 -3.07 4.44
N ARG A 45 -34.51 -3.67 3.24
CA ARG A 45 -33.81 -4.93 2.90
C ARG A 45 -32.31 -4.71 2.79
N ALA A 46 -31.92 -3.59 2.17
CA ALA A 46 -30.52 -3.18 2.06
C ALA A 46 -29.88 -2.99 3.43
N GLY A 47 -30.54 -2.27 4.33
CA GLY A 47 -30.04 -2.06 5.70
C GLY A 47 -29.85 -3.36 6.47
N ARG A 48 -30.77 -4.34 6.31
CA ARG A 48 -30.60 -5.67 6.93
C ARG A 48 -29.39 -6.41 6.37
N ILE A 49 -29.22 -6.44 5.04
CA ILE A 49 -28.07 -7.10 4.39
C ILE A 49 -26.78 -6.45 4.86
N MET A 50 -26.73 -5.12 4.83
CA MET A 50 -25.55 -4.36 5.26
C MET A 50 -25.22 -4.60 6.75
N GLY A 51 -26.22 -4.63 7.62
CA GLY A 51 -26.06 -4.94 9.04
C GLY A 51 -25.50 -6.36 9.28
N VAL A 52 -26.04 -7.36 8.58
CA VAL A 52 -25.53 -8.74 8.67
C VAL A 52 -24.10 -8.83 8.15
N THR A 53 -23.79 -8.17 7.03
CA THR A 53 -22.45 -8.15 6.47
C THR A 53 -21.44 -7.51 7.44
N VAL A 54 -21.75 -6.34 7.98
CA VAL A 54 -20.88 -5.66 8.96
C VAL A 54 -20.69 -6.52 10.20
N LEU A 55 -21.78 -7.11 10.73
CA LEU A 55 -21.69 -8.02 11.88
C LEU A 55 -20.77 -9.22 11.59
N THR A 56 -20.88 -9.81 10.40
CA THR A 56 -20.02 -10.92 9.98
C THR A 56 -18.56 -10.50 9.92
N PHE A 57 -18.25 -9.33 9.36
CA PHE A 57 -16.87 -8.80 9.33
C PHE A 57 -16.32 -8.52 10.71
N VAL A 58 -17.12 -7.96 11.63
CA VAL A 58 -16.70 -7.72 13.01
C VAL A 58 -16.41 -9.03 13.72
N VAL A 59 -17.30 -10.02 13.61
CA VAL A 59 -17.11 -11.33 14.24
C VAL A 59 -15.87 -12.03 13.70
N THR A 60 -15.71 -12.09 12.38
CA THR A 60 -14.52 -12.72 11.77
C THR A 60 -13.24 -11.95 12.07
N GLY A 61 -13.30 -10.62 12.16
CA GLY A 61 -12.17 -9.78 12.55
C GLY A 61 -11.73 -10.04 14.00
N ILE A 62 -12.66 -10.12 14.92
CA ILE A 62 -12.37 -10.47 16.32
C ILE A 62 -11.78 -11.88 16.41
N LEU A 63 -12.35 -12.85 15.66
CA LEU A 63 -11.86 -14.22 15.65
C LEU A 63 -10.41 -14.29 15.12
N ALA A 64 -10.12 -13.57 14.04
CA ALA A 64 -8.78 -13.48 13.48
C ALA A 64 -7.78 -12.82 14.45
N ALA A 65 -8.18 -11.74 15.11
CA ALA A 65 -7.35 -11.04 16.10
C ALA A 65 -7.03 -11.94 17.31
N VAL A 66 -8.03 -12.66 17.84
CA VAL A 66 -7.84 -13.63 18.93
C VAL A 66 -6.93 -14.77 18.50
N LEU A 67 -7.13 -15.32 17.30
CA LEU A 67 -6.27 -16.38 16.76
C LEU A 67 -4.83 -15.91 16.62
N MET A 68 -4.60 -14.71 16.08
CA MET A 68 -3.27 -14.14 15.94
C MET A 68 -2.61 -13.89 17.29
N PHE A 69 -3.36 -13.39 18.28
CA PHE A 69 -2.88 -13.21 19.63
C PHE A 69 -2.45 -14.53 20.28
N LEU A 70 -3.26 -15.59 20.12
CA LEU A 70 -2.94 -16.92 20.64
C LEU A 70 -1.71 -17.52 19.96
N LEU A 71 -1.59 -17.37 18.63
CA LEU A 71 -0.42 -17.82 17.87
C LEU A 71 0.86 -17.09 18.33
N MET A 72 0.81 -15.78 18.49
CA MET A 72 1.94 -14.99 18.99
C MET A 72 2.34 -15.40 20.41
N LYS A 73 1.38 -15.78 21.26
CA LYS A 73 1.65 -16.27 22.61
C LYS A 73 2.21 -17.70 22.60
N ALA A 74 1.76 -18.56 21.70
CA ALA A 74 2.21 -19.96 21.57
C ALA A 74 3.60 -20.06 20.89
N PHE A 75 3.85 -19.19 19.91
CA PHE A 75 5.09 -19.12 19.15
C PHE A 75 5.64 -17.69 19.21
N PRO A 76 6.24 -17.28 20.34
CA PRO A 76 6.82 -15.94 20.42
C PRO A 76 7.88 -15.76 19.34
N PRO A 77 7.82 -14.71 18.52
CA PRO A 77 8.82 -14.45 17.52
C PRO A 77 10.18 -14.25 18.22
N VAL A 78 11.21 -14.94 17.73
CA VAL A 78 12.59 -14.73 18.19
C VAL A 78 13.00 -13.33 17.74
N LEU A 79 13.00 -12.38 18.67
CA LEU A 79 13.47 -11.02 18.41
C LEU A 79 14.98 -11.06 18.21
N THR A 80 15.44 -10.93 16.98
CA THR A 80 16.85 -10.76 16.69
C THR A 80 17.30 -9.34 17.10
N PRO A 81 18.54 -9.16 17.64
CA PRO A 81 18.98 -7.87 18.20
C PRO A 81 18.93 -6.67 17.24
N TRP A 82 18.92 -6.92 15.93
CA TRP A 82 18.82 -5.87 14.90
C TRP A 82 17.38 -5.47 14.56
N GLN A 83 16.39 -6.08 15.22
CA GLN A 83 14.97 -5.66 15.19
C GLN A 83 14.62 -4.61 16.24
N SER A 84 15.57 -4.12 17.02
CA SER A 84 15.44 -2.85 17.73
C SER A 84 15.46 -1.72 16.69
N LEU A 85 14.38 -1.65 15.87
CA LEU A 85 14.13 -0.47 15.07
C LEU A 85 14.06 0.72 16.03
N PRO A 86 14.71 1.86 15.70
CA PRO A 86 14.59 3.05 16.52
C PRO A 86 13.10 3.33 16.75
N THR A 87 12.72 3.55 17.98
CA THR A 87 11.35 3.89 18.38
C THR A 87 10.78 5.10 17.62
N GLU A 88 11.64 5.87 16.97
CA GLU A 88 11.27 6.96 16.06
C GLU A 88 10.51 6.51 14.79
N ALA A 89 10.55 5.21 14.43
CA ALA A 89 9.76 4.68 13.31
C ALA A 89 8.30 4.38 13.69
N VAL A 90 7.97 4.41 14.98
CA VAL A 90 6.60 4.40 15.46
C VAL A 90 6.11 5.86 15.35
N GLY A 91 5.73 6.25 14.11
CA GLY A 91 5.13 7.55 13.87
C GLY A 91 4.04 7.81 14.90
N ASP A 92 3.90 9.06 15.28
CA ASP A 92 2.86 9.58 16.16
C ASP A 92 1.53 8.90 15.81
N TYR A 93 1.17 7.84 16.55
CA TYR A 93 -0.16 7.24 16.36
C TYR A 93 -1.14 8.32 16.78
N ALA A 94 -1.85 8.85 15.79
CA ALA A 94 -2.94 9.76 16.05
C ALA A 94 -3.78 9.18 17.20
N ALA A 95 -4.08 10.00 18.18
CA ALA A 95 -4.88 9.57 19.33
C ALA A 95 -6.12 8.79 18.85
N PRO A 96 -6.59 7.76 19.54
CA PRO A 96 -7.68 6.89 19.07
C PRO A 96 -8.95 7.64 18.63
N ASP A 97 -9.20 8.81 19.23
CA ASP A 97 -10.26 9.74 18.86
C ASP A 97 -10.03 10.37 17.47
N GLN A 98 -8.80 10.80 17.18
CA GLN A 98 -8.43 11.34 15.86
C GLN A 98 -8.47 10.25 14.79
N LEU A 99 -8.11 9.00 15.12
CA LEU A 99 -8.24 7.88 14.19
C LEU A 99 -9.70 7.64 13.80
N LEU A 100 -10.62 7.70 14.79
CA LEU A 100 -12.06 7.58 14.52
C LEU A 100 -12.58 8.74 13.66
N VAL A 101 -12.19 9.97 13.96
CA VAL A 101 -12.58 11.14 13.17
C VAL A 101 -12.07 11.00 11.73
N ASN A 102 -10.79 10.69 11.54
CA ASN A 102 -10.19 10.53 10.22
C ASN A 102 -10.75 9.32 9.45
N PHE A 103 -11.30 8.31 10.16
CA PHE A 103 -11.93 7.16 9.53
C PHE A 103 -13.29 7.52 8.90
N PHE A 104 -14.09 8.37 9.56
CA PHE A 104 -15.45 8.69 9.12
C PHE A 104 -15.56 10.01 8.35
N THR A 105 -14.60 10.91 8.51
CA THR A 105 -14.68 12.27 7.95
C THR A 105 -13.40 12.67 7.22
N ALA A 106 -13.54 13.57 6.25
CA ALA A 106 -12.45 14.29 5.62
C ALA A 106 -12.70 15.79 5.81
N GLU A 107 -11.64 16.56 5.89
CA GLU A 107 -11.72 18.00 6.12
C GLU A 107 -12.46 18.72 5.01
N ASP A 108 -12.24 18.30 3.75
CA ASP A 108 -12.80 18.92 2.56
C ASP A 108 -13.36 17.88 1.59
N PHE A 109 -14.33 18.30 0.75
CA PHE A 109 -14.87 17.46 -0.32
C PHE A 109 -13.80 17.08 -1.36
N VAL A 110 -12.84 17.97 -1.62
CA VAL A 110 -11.71 17.69 -2.51
C VAL A 110 -10.76 16.69 -1.88
N GLY A 111 -10.51 16.81 -0.57
CA GLY A 111 -9.72 15.85 0.22
C GLY A 111 -10.38 14.47 0.27
N LEU A 112 -11.71 14.43 0.25
CA LEU A 112 -12.48 13.19 0.20
C LEU A 112 -12.18 12.36 -1.07
N LEU A 113 -11.96 13.02 -2.22
CA LEU A 113 -11.59 12.35 -3.48
C LEU A 113 -10.11 11.97 -3.56
N SER A 114 -9.36 12.12 -2.47
CA SER A 114 -7.96 11.70 -2.38
C SER A 114 -7.85 10.19 -2.16
N ARG A 115 -6.79 9.57 -2.69
CA ARG A 115 -6.42 8.17 -2.41
C ARG A 115 -6.27 7.86 -0.93
N ARG A 116 -5.94 8.87 -0.11
CA ARG A 116 -5.72 8.71 1.33
C ARG A 116 -7.02 8.65 2.12
N ALA A 117 -8.11 9.17 1.57
CA ALA A 117 -9.43 9.29 2.21
C ALA A 117 -10.45 8.27 1.67
N MET A 118 -10.01 7.06 1.29
CA MET A 118 -10.91 6.03 0.74
C MET A 118 -12.04 5.63 1.69
N LEU A 119 -11.76 5.54 2.99
CA LEU A 119 -12.77 5.17 4.00
C LEU A 119 -13.83 6.26 4.18
N PRO A 120 -13.48 7.53 4.43
CA PRO A 120 -14.45 8.63 4.43
C PRO A 120 -15.23 8.73 3.10
N LEU A 121 -14.58 8.48 1.96
CA LEU A 121 -15.23 8.46 0.66
C LEU A 121 -16.37 7.43 0.59
N ILE A 122 -16.13 6.22 1.07
CA ILE A 122 -17.14 5.15 1.12
C ILE A 122 -18.32 5.58 2.00
N VAL A 123 -18.04 6.08 3.21
CA VAL A 123 -19.08 6.56 4.13
C VAL A 123 -19.92 7.65 3.50
N PHE A 124 -19.28 8.64 2.90
CA PHE A 124 -19.98 9.73 2.21
C PHE A 124 -20.78 9.25 1.00
N SER A 125 -20.24 8.29 0.22
CA SER A 125 -20.95 7.68 -0.91
C SER A 125 -22.24 6.96 -0.48
N VAL A 126 -22.18 6.26 0.67
CA VAL A 126 -23.35 5.61 1.26
C VAL A 126 -24.39 6.64 1.67
N LEU A 127 -23.99 7.69 2.39
CA LEU A 127 -24.90 8.76 2.81
C LEU A 127 -25.54 9.46 1.60
N LEU A 128 -24.75 9.79 0.58
CA LEU A 128 -25.24 10.40 -0.65
C LEU A 128 -26.24 9.48 -1.37
N GLY A 129 -25.94 8.18 -1.45
CA GLY A 129 -26.83 7.19 -2.06
C GLY A 129 -28.17 7.09 -1.34
N PHE A 130 -28.20 7.10 -0.01
CA PHE A 130 -29.44 7.16 0.77
C PHE A 130 -30.19 8.47 0.55
N ALA A 131 -29.50 9.61 0.59
CA ALA A 131 -30.12 10.92 0.33
C ALA A 131 -30.73 10.98 -1.08
N ALA A 132 -30.04 10.48 -2.09
CA ALA A 132 -30.55 10.43 -3.47
C ALA A 132 -31.75 9.50 -3.59
N ASN A 133 -31.78 8.37 -2.90
CA ASN A 133 -32.95 7.47 -2.87
C ASN A 133 -34.15 8.11 -2.20
N LEU A 134 -33.97 8.83 -1.09
CA LEU A 134 -35.05 9.55 -0.40
C LEU A 134 -35.59 10.75 -1.22
N ALA A 135 -34.72 11.41 -1.99
CA ALA A 135 -35.10 12.61 -2.76
C ALA A 135 -35.92 12.29 -4.01
N GLY A 136 -35.71 11.14 -4.65
CA GLY A 136 -36.38 10.86 -5.93
C GLY A 136 -36.73 9.39 -6.17
N GLY A 137 -36.43 8.53 -5.21
CA GLY A 137 -36.62 7.09 -5.34
C GLY A 137 -35.61 6.42 -6.31
N PRO A 138 -35.76 5.10 -6.51
CA PRO A 138 -34.82 4.31 -7.32
C PRO A 138 -34.80 4.68 -8.81
N ASP A 139 -35.91 5.20 -9.32
CA ASP A 139 -36.08 5.61 -10.72
C ASP A 139 -35.91 7.12 -10.91
N GLY A 140 -35.54 7.85 -9.85
CA GLY A 140 -35.35 9.29 -9.87
C GLY A 140 -34.20 9.76 -10.77
N PRO A 141 -34.20 11.02 -11.19
CA PRO A 141 -33.20 11.58 -12.10
C PRO A 141 -31.79 11.52 -11.49
N VAL A 142 -31.66 11.68 -10.17
CA VAL A 142 -30.37 11.60 -9.45
C VAL A 142 -29.83 10.18 -9.49
N ALA A 143 -30.67 9.17 -9.20
CA ALA A 143 -30.23 7.75 -9.23
C ALA A 143 -29.77 7.34 -10.64
N ARG A 144 -30.51 7.76 -11.67
CA ARG A 144 -30.14 7.53 -13.09
C ARG A 144 -28.84 8.25 -13.45
N GLY A 145 -28.65 9.49 -13.00
CA GLY A 145 -27.43 10.25 -13.21
C GLY A 145 -26.21 9.58 -12.60
N LEU A 146 -26.29 9.14 -11.35
CA LEU A 146 -25.20 8.40 -10.67
C LEU A 146 -24.84 7.11 -11.40
N THR A 147 -25.86 6.36 -11.87
CA THR A 147 -25.64 5.13 -12.65
C THR A 147 -25.01 5.43 -14.01
N ALA A 148 -25.44 6.49 -14.69
CA ALA A 148 -24.87 6.91 -15.97
C ALA A 148 -23.40 7.29 -15.84
N VAL A 149 -23.03 8.06 -14.81
CA VAL A 149 -21.63 8.42 -14.53
C VAL A 149 -20.80 7.16 -14.22
N THR A 150 -21.36 6.23 -13.45
CA THR A 150 -20.68 4.94 -13.18
C THR A 150 -20.37 4.20 -14.49
N GLN A 151 -21.31 4.16 -15.43
CA GLN A 151 -21.09 3.52 -16.74
C GLN A 151 -19.98 4.21 -17.53
N VAL A 152 -19.93 5.54 -17.52
CA VAL A 152 -18.84 6.31 -18.17
C VAL A 152 -17.49 5.97 -17.54
N MET A 153 -17.41 5.91 -16.21
CA MET A 153 -16.16 5.53 -15.51
C MET A 153 -15.73 4.09 -15.85
N MET A 154 -16.68 3.16 -15.98
CA MET A 154 -16.38 1.79 -16.42
C MET A 154 -15.83 1.73 -17.84
N GLN A 155 -16.33 2.54 -18.76
CA GLN A 155 -15.79 2.63 -20.12
C GLN A 155 -14.38 3.25 -20.11
N LEU A 156 -14.14 4.23 -19.23
CA LEU A 156 -12.82 4.84 -19.07
C LEU A 156 -11.78 3.81 -18.58
N ILE A 157 -12.16 2.94 -17.64
CA ILE A 157 -11.28 1.83 -17.21
C ILE A 157 -10.99 0.88 -18.36
N ARG A 158 -11.99 0.53 -19.18
CA ARG A 158 -11.77 -0.32 -20.36
C ARG A 158 -10.77 0.31 -21.33
N LEU A 159 -10.87 1.61 -21.54
CA LEU A 159 -9.94 2.36 -22.38
C LEU A 159 -8.52 2.31 -21.81
N LEU A 160 -8.38 2.53 -20.50
CA LEU A 160 -7.08 2.43 -19.81
C LEU A 160 -6.50 1.01 -19.83
N THR A 161 -7.35 -0.01 -19.81
CA THR A 161 -6.93 -1.41 -19.89
C THR A 161 -6.24 -1.73 -21.22
N TYR A 162 -6.58 -1.04 -22.30
CA TYR A 162 -5.86 -1.16 -23.57
C TYR A 162 -4.41 -0.68 -23.49
N TYR A 163 -4.15 0.32 -22.64
CA TYR A 163 -2.80 0.82 -22.40
C TYR A 163 -2.02 -0.03 -21.38
N ALA A 164 -2.73 -0.84 -20.59
CA ALA A 164 -2.15 -1.64 -19.49
C ALA A 164 -0.96 -2.52 -19.90
N PRO A 165 -0.95 -3.25 -21.03
CA PRO A 165 0.19 -4.10 -21.40
C PRO A 165 1.49 -3.29 -21.58
N VAL A 166 1.40 -2.10 -22.19
CA VAL A 166 2.56 -1.21 -22.38
C VAL A 166 3.06 -0.68 -21.05
N ALA A 167 2.14 -0.29 -20.16
CA ALA A 167 2.47 0.22 -18.84
C ALA A 167 3.12 -0.85 -17.94
N PHE A 168 2.57 -2.06 -17.94
CA PHE A 168 3.16 -3.18 -17.20
C PHE A 168 4.54 -3.55 -17.73
N PHE A 169 4.72 -3.61 -19.04
CA PHE A 169 6.04 -3.82 -19.62
C PHE A 169 7.04 -2.76 -19.14
N ALA A 170 6.64 -1.49 -19.10
CA ALA A 170 7.48 -0.40 -18.62
C ALA A 170 7.86 -0.54 -17.14
N ILE A 171 6.91 -0.96 -16.29
CA ILE A 171 7.14 -1.18 -14.86
C ILE A 171 8.09 -2.36 -14.65
N PHE A 172 7.81 -3.49 -15.30
CA PHE A 172 8.62 -4.70 -15.14
C PHE A 172 10.03 -4.55 -15.72
N ALA A 173 10.19 -3.84 -16.85
CA ALA A 173 11.50 -3.52 -17.39
C ALA A 173 12.36 -2.74 -16.40
N GLY A 174 11.77 -1.76 -15.71
CA GLY A 174 12.44 -1.01 -14.65
C GLY A 174 12.82 -1.88 -13.45
N LEU A 175 11.94 -2.78 -13.04
CA LEU A 175 12.16 -3.69 -11.91
C LEU A 175 13.25 -4.72 -12.23
N VAL A 176 13.22 -5.33 -13.41
CA VAL A 176 14.23 -6.29 -13.86
C VAL A 176 15.60 -5.61 -13.98
N ALA A 177 15.67 -4.39 -14.52
CA ALA A 177 16.90 -3.62 -14.60
C ALA A 177 17.49 -3.34 -13.20
N PHE A 178 16.65 -3.01 -12.23
CA PHE A 178 17.07 -2.79 -10.84
C PHE A 178 17.62 -4.07 -10.19
N VAL A 179 16.91 -5.20 -10.34
CA VAL A 179 17.33 -6.50 -9.79
C VAL A 179 18.65 -6.97 -10.42
N LEU A 180 18.80 -6.83 -11.75
CA LEU A 180 20.06 -7.16 -12.44
C LEU A 180 21.22 -6.28 -11.97
N LEU A 181 20.98 -4.97 -11.79
CA LEU A 181 21.99 -4.05 -11.27
C LEU A 181 22.43 -4.45 -9.86
N LEU A 182 21.48 -4.78 -8.99
CA LEU A 182 21.76 -5.22 -7.62
C LEU A 182 22.51 -6.55 -7.61
N PHE A 183 22.14 -7.48 -8.51
CA PHE A 183 22.84 -8.76 -8.68
C PHE A 183 24.28 -8.58 -9.16
N ILE A 184 24.51 -7.74 -10.17
CA ILE A 184 25.84 -7.42 -10.70
C ILE A 184 26.68 -6.73 -9.61
N LEU A 185 26.11 -5.79 -8.86
CA LEU A 185 26.78 -5.13 -7.75
C LEU A 185 27.20 -6.12 -6.68
N THR A 186 26.31 -7.03 -6.29
CA THR A 186 26.59 -8.07 -5.29
C THR A 186 27.67 -9.02 -5.78
N LEU A 187 27.58 -9.46 -7.04
CA LEU A 187 28.58 -10.32 -7.66
C LEU A 187 29.95 -9.63 -7.75
N SER A 188 29.96 -8.34 -8.11
CA SER A 188 31.17 -7.52 -8.14
C SER A 188 31.81 -7.42 -6.76
N LEU A 189 31.00 -7.19 -5.71
CA LEU A 189 31.47 -7.05 -4.34
C LEU A 189 32.06 -8.37 -3.82
N VAL A 190 31.39 -9.49 -4.14
CA VAL A 190 31.90 -10.85 -3.81
C VAL A 190 33.17 -11.17 -4.59
N ALA A 191 33.27 -10.79 -5.86
CA ALA A 191 34.47 -11.01 -6.69
C ALA A 191 35.65 -10.14 -6.25
N TYR A 192 35.39 -8.94 -5.71
CA TYR A 192 36.42 -8.05 -5.19
C TYR A 192 36.92 -8.46 -3.79
N SER A 193 36.14 -9.22 -3.01
CA SER A 193 36.55 -9.61 -1.65
C SER A 193 37.86 -10.39 -1.60
N PRO A 194 38.14 -11.42 -2.44
CA PRO A 194 39.44 -12.11 -2.45
C PRO A 194 40.58 -11.23 -3.00
N VAL A 195 40.27 -10.24 -3.86
CA VAL A 195 41.31 -9.32 -4.37
C VAL A 195 41.75 -8.33 -3.29
N LEU A 196 40.85 -7.91 -2.40
CA LEU A 196 41.18 -7.05 -1.25
C LEU A 196 42.08 -7.78 -0.24
N GLU A 197 41.89 -9.09 -0.06
CA GLU A 197 42.76 -9.90 0.79
C GLU A 197 44.17 -10.08 0.21
N PHE A 198 44.35 -9.93 -1.09
CA PHE A 198 45.63 -10.05 -1.78
C PHE A 198 46.45 -8.74 -1.80
N LEU A 199 45.83 -7.61 -1.43
CA LEU A 199 46.51 -6.33 -1.33
C LEU A 199 47.39 -6.27 -0.07
N PRO A 200 48.70 -6.02 -0.21
CA PRO A 200 49.67 -6.07 0.93
C PRO A 200 49.29 -5.12 2.08
N GLY A 201 48.64 -3.99 1.77
CA GLY A 201 48.21 -3.03 2.78
C GLY A 201 47.01 -3.47 3.63
N TYR A 202 46.07 -4.20 3.05
CA TYR A 202 44.87 -4.69 3.75
C TYR A 202 45.22 -5.78 4.80
N ARG A 203 46.16 -6.65 4.43
CA ARG A 203 46.63 -7.73 5.33
C ARG A 203 47.32 -7.18 6.58
N THR A 204 48.11 -6.11 6.42
CA THR A 204 48.81 -5.48 7.55
C THR A 204 47.87 -4.75 8.50
N GLU A 205 46.74 -4.17 8.02
CA GLU A 205 45.76 -3.54 8.90
C GLU A 205 44.90 -4.58 9.65
N ALA A 206 44.48 -5.65 8.99
CA ALA A 206 43.75 -6.75 9.63
C ALA A 206 44.56 -7.46 10.69
N ASP A 207 45.85 -7.69 10.45
CA ASP A 207 46.77 -8.30 11.41
C ASP A 207 47.05 -7.38 12.60
N ARG A 208 47.24 -6.09 12.40
CA ARG A 208 47.36 -5.09 13.50
C ARG A 208 46.10 -5.02 14.37
N SER A 209 44.91 -5.09 13.74
CA SER A 209 43.66 -5.10 14.49
C SER A 209 43.53 -6.38 15.33
N ARG A 210 43.94 -7.54 14.82
CA ARG A 210 43.94 -8.80 15.56
C ARG A 210 44.95 -8.77 16.71
N GLU A 211 46.17 -8.30 16.49
CA GLU A 211 47.20 -8.19 17.53
C GLU A 211 46.76 -7.24 18.65
N SER A 212 46.11 -6.11 18.32
CA SER A 212 45.60 -5.18 19.32
C SER A 212 44.46 -5.77 20.15
N LEU A 213 43.59 -6.59 19.54
CA LEU A 213 42.54 -7.30 20.26
C LEU A 213 43.10 -8.39 21.17
N VAL A 214 44.08 -9.16 20.72
CA VAL A 214 44.74 -10.20 21.52
C VAL A 214 45.48 -9.59 22.72
N GLN A 215 46.18 -8.47 22.52
CA GLN A 215 46.86 -7.76 23.61
C GLN A 215 45.88 -7.18 24.62
N ASN A 216 44.71 -6.66 24.17
CA ASN A 216 43.69 -6.18 25.07
C ASN A 216 43.04 -7.30 25.88
N ILE A 217 42.83 -8.48 25.29
CA ILE A 217 42.29 -9.65 26.00
C ILE A 217 43.30 -10.15 27.07
N ILE A 218 44.59 -10.25 26.74
CA ILE A 218 45.64 -10.66 27.69
C ILE A 218 45.78 -9.67 28.86
N ARG A 219 45.56 -8.37 28.60
CA ARG A 219 45.62 -7.32 29.62
C ARG A 219 44.41 -7.32 30.58
N LEU A 220 43.30 -7.91 30.17
CA LEU A 220 42.09 -8.05 31.01
C LEU A 220 42.15 -9.31 31.89
N ASP A 221 43.04 -10.24 31.59
CA ASP A 221 43.16 -11.52 32.31
C ASP A 221 44.32 -11.52 33.34
N SER A 222 45.04 -10.40 33.46
CA SER A 222 46.12 -10.16 34.42
C SER A 222 45.69 -9.14 35.49
#